data_fb8a589e64480ce2fb94c131d02a242a
#
_entry.id   fb8a589e64480ce2fb94c131d02a242a
#
_cell.length_a   1.000
_cell.length_b   1.000
_cell.length_c   1.000
_cell.angle_alpha   90.00
_cell.angle_beta   90.00
_cell.angle_gamma   90.00
#
_symmetry.space_group_name_H-M   'P 1'
#
loop_
_entity.id
_entity.type
_entity.pdbx_description
1 polymer ?
#
loop_
_entity_poly.entity_id
_entity_poly.type
_entity_poly.pdbx_seq_one_letter_code
_entity_poly.pdbx_strand_id
1 'polypeptide(L)'
;METFTELKELVENPHYQAQRQKALCDLADDMIDMPITNFINGFNKLPYCFTLQSCYGHFVYKGQKDPNNLASLSVTNTIGKVEYRIAYIAFCIEKSASGIVLLENLKKITTIDAENVQFFCAEWFWKKQVNSYALQVEPDRFKRKDTAIVDFKEALYIEKIRNEFFVQLFELSENAKK
;
A
#
# COMPACT_ATOMS: atom_id res chain seq x y z
N MET A 1 13.54 -1.40 -13.78
CA MET A 1 13.73 -0.58 -12.56
C MET A 1 12.51 0.32 -12.43
N GLU A 2 11.74 0.17 -11.38
CA GLU A 2 10.62 1.07 -11.10
C GLU A 2 11.19 2.45 -10.78
N THR A 3 10.64 3.47 -11.41
CA THR A 3 11.02 4.85 -11.15
C THR A 3 9.90 5.50 -10.36
N PHE A 4 10.13 5.69 -9.07
CA PHE A 4 9.23 6.45 -8.20
C PHE A 4 9.37 7.94 -8.55
N THR A 5 8.25 8.57 -8.80
CA THR A 5 8.18 9.99 -9.13
C THR A 5 7.35 10.73 -8.10
N GLU A 6 7.49 12.04 -8.07
CA GLU A 6 6.60 12.89 -7.29
C GLU A 6 5.14 12.66 -7.68
N LEU A 7 4.24 12.98 -6.76
CA LEU A 7 2.81 12.88 -7.01
C LEU A 7 2.41 13.76 -8.19
N LYS A 8 1.76 13.13 -9.15
CA LYS A 8 1.18 13.81 -10.30
C LYS A 8 -0.25 14.28 -9.98
N GLU A 9 -0.68 15.34 -10.60
CA GLU A 9 -2.06 15.79 -10.52
C GLU A 9 -3.01 14.79 -11.18
N LEU A 10 -4.25 14.73 -10.67
CA LEU A 10 -5.31 13.96 -11.31
C LEU A 10 -5.63 14.55 -12.69
N VAL A 11 -5.64 13.70 -13.71
CA VAL A 11 -6.00 14.05 -15.08
C VAL A 11 -7.32 13.40 -15.48
N GLU A 12 -7.98 13.96 -16.48
CA GLU A 12 -9.17 13.32 -17.06
C GLU A 12 -8.83 11.95 -17.63
N ASN A 13 -9.66 10.96 -17.29
CA ASN A 13 -9.51 9.59 -17.78
C ASN A 13 -10.85 9.09 -18.33
N PRO A 14 -11.12 9.25 -19.63
CA PRO A 14 -12.39 8.82 -20.23
C PRO A 14 -12.62 7.31 -20.16
N HIS A 15 -11.57 6.53 -19.87
CA HIS A 15 -11.63 5.08 -19.76
C HIS A 15 -11.76 4.58 -18.32
N TYR A 16 -11.85 5.49 -17.34
CA TYR A 16 -11.81 5.15 -15.91
C TYR A 16 -12.83 4.05 -15.55
N GLN A 17 -14.09 4.20 -15.93
CA GLN A 17 -15.13 3.24 -15.57
C GLN A 17 -14.90 1.84 -16.16
N ALA A 18 -14.46 1.77 -17.42
CA ALA A 18 -14.12 0.50 -18.07
C ALA A 18 -12.92 -0.19 -17.41
N GLN A 19 -11.89 0.59 -17.05
CA GLN A 19 -10.70 0.11 -16.36
C GLN A 19 -11.04 -0.37 -14.95
N ARG A 20 -11.87 0.39 -14.22
CA ARG A 20 -12.38 0.00 -12.90
C ARG A 20 -13.14 -1.31 -12.95
N GLN A 21 -14.11 -1.44 -13.87
CA GLN A 21 -14.90 -2.66 -14.02
C GLN A 21 -14.00 -3.86 -14.30
N LYS A 22 -13.04 -3.72 -15.20
CA LYS A 22 -12.08 -4.77 -15.50
C LYS A 22 -11.26 -5.15 -14.27
N ALA A 23 -10.68 -4.17 -13.56
CA ALA A 23 -9.88 -4.43 -12.37
C ALA A 23 -10.68 -5.16 -11.27
N LEU A 24 -11.95 -4.78 -11.07
CA LEU A 24 -12.83 -5.44 -10.09
C LEU A 24 -13.22 -6.86 -10.50
N CYS A 25 -13.36 -7.12 -11.81
CA CYS A 25 -13.61 -8.48 -12.30
C CYS A 25 -12.38 -9.39 -12.22
N ASP A 26 -11.19 -8.81 -12.40
CA ASP A 26 -9.91 -9.54 -12.37
C ASP A 26 -9.41 -9.77 -10.93
N LEU A 27 -9.98 -9.07 -9.94
CA LEU A 27 -9.59 -9.18 -8.53
C LEU A 27 -10.15 -10.48 -7.95
N ALA A 28 -9.26 -11.38 -7.56
CA ALA A 28 -9.61 -12.59 -6.82
C ALA A 28 -9.29 -12.40 -5.32
N ASP A 29 -10.25 -12.70 -4.45
CA ASP A 29 -10.11 -12.49 -3.00
C ASP A 29 -8.96 -13.30 -2.38
N ASP A 30 -8.62 -14.45 -2.96
CA ASP A 30 -7.52 -15.32 -2.54
C ASP A 30 -6.12 -14.76 -2.88
N MET A 31 -6.06 -13.71 -3.70
CA MET A 31 -4.83 -12.97 -4.00
C MET A 31 -4.56 -11.81 -3.03
N ILE A 32 -5.49 -11.55 -2.11
CA ILE A 32 -5.36 -10.46 -1.12
C ILE A 32 -4.96 -11.04 0.23
N ASP A 33 -3.91 -10.49 0.83
CA ASP A 33 -3.53 -10.86 2.18
C ASP A 33 -4.71 -10.64 3.16
N MET A 34 -5.07 -11.67 3.92
CA MET A 34 -6.26 -11.71 4.76
C MET A 34 -6.43 -10.47 5.67
N PRO A 35 -5.39 -9.92 6.33
CA PRO A 35 -5.54 -8.76 7.20
C PRO A 35 -6.01 -7.48 6.50
N ILE A 36 -5.86 -7.39 5.18
CA ILE A 36 -6.17 -6.18 4.41
C ILE A 36 -7.42 -6.30 3.54
N THR A 37 -8.03 -7.47 3.45
CA THR A 37 -9.18 -7.74 2.57
C THR A 37 -10.34 -6.77 2.81
N ASN A 38 -10.67 -6.47 4.06
CA ASN A 38 -11.82 -5.63 4.39
C ASN A 38 -11.69 -4.21 3.86
N PHE A 39 -10.52 -3.58 3.99
CA PHE A 39 -10.36 -2.22 3.51
C PHE A 39 -10.14 -2.15 2.00
N ILE A 40 -9.48 -3.16 1.38
CA ILE A 40 -9.41 -3.28 -0.08
C ILE A 40 -10.83 -3.29 -0.65
N ASN A 41 -11.70 -4.15 -0.11
CA ASN A 41 -13.11 -4.20 -0.49
C ASN A 41 -13.85 -2.89 -0.16
N GLY A 42 -13.44 -2.19 0.91
CA GLY A 42 -13.95 -0.87 1.26
C GLY A 42 -13.68 0.17 0.16
N PHE A 43 -12.42 0.32 -0.24
CA PHE A 43 -12.03 1.23 -1.32
C PHE A 43 -12.65 0.85 -2.67
N ASN A 44 -12.72 -0.44 -2.99
CA ASN A 44 -13.29 -0.92 -4.24
C ASN A 44 -14.82 -0.71 -4.35
N LYS A 45 -15.52 -0.43 -3.25
CA LYS A 45 -16.93 0.01 -3.25
C LYS A 45 -17.10 1.48 -3.60
N LEU A 46 -16.05 2.30 -3.50
CA LEU A 46 -16.10 3.71 -3.87
C LEU A 46 -16.14 3.84 -5.40
N PRO A 47 -17.10 4.60 -5.97
CA PRO A 47 -17.20 4.72 -7.42
C PRO A 47 -16.01 5.44 -8.06
N TYR A 48 -15.29 6.25 -7.29
CA TYR A 48 -14.19 7.10 -7.72
C TYR A 48 -12.81 6.55 -7.34
N CYS A 49 -12.73 5.29 -6.87
CA CYS A 49 -11.48 4.64 -6.50
C CYS A 49 -11.55 3.14 -6.80
N PHE A 50 -10.42 2.54 -7.13
CA PHE A 50 -10.22 1.09 -7.10
C PHE A 50 -8.74 0.78 -6.83
N THR A 51 -8.49 -0.41 -6.31
CA THR A 51 -7.14 -0.87 -6.00
C THR A 51 -6.55 -1.63 -7.18
N LEU A 52 -5.24 -1.50 -7.38
CA LEU A 52 -4.49 -2.15 -8.46
C LEU A 52 -3.69 -3.34 -7.95
N GLN A 53 -2.95 -3.11 -6.87
CA GLN A 53 -2.11 -4.11 -6.20
C GLN A 53 -2.01 -3.76 -4.72
N SER A 54 -1.75 -4.78 -3.90
CA SER A 54 -1.53 -4.61 -2.47
C SER A 54 -0.69 -5.74 -1.89
N CYS A 55 0.01 -5.46 -0.80
CA CYS A 55 0.70 -6.42 0.03
C CYS A 55 0.63 -5.97 1.49
N TYR A 56 0.35 -6.88 2.41
CA TYR A 56 0.32 -6.57 3.84
C TYR A 56 1.71 -6.27 4.42
N GLY A 57 2.76 -6.76 3.75
CA GLY A 57 4.13 -6.71 4.24
C GLY A 57 4.47 -7.90 5.13
N HIS A 58 5.54 -8.59 4.77
CA HIS A 58 5.91 -9.87 5.39
C HIS A 58 7.32 -9.79 5.96
N PHE A 59 7.56 -10.54 7.03
CA PHE A 59 8.87 -10.63 7.67
C PHE A 59 9.42 -12.05 7.58
N VAL A 60 10.59 -12.19 6.94
CA VAL A 60 11.31 -13.47 6.79
C VAL A 60 12.61 -13.40 7.59
N TYR A 61 12.89 -14.41 8.38
CA TYR A 61 14.07 -14.46 9.23
C TYR A 61 14.52 -15.90 9.51
N LYS A 62 15.66 -16.07 10.16
CA LYS A 62 16.12 -17.41 10.57
C LYS A 62 15.12 -18.05 11.53
N GLY A 63 14.49 -19.13 11.10
CA GLY A 63 13.44 -19.84 11.85
C GLY A 63 12.03 -19.62 11.29
N GLN A 64 11.82 -18.57 10.48
CA GLN A 64 10.59 -18.33 9.72
C GLN A 64 10.95 -17.94 8.28
N LYS A 65 10.79 -18.88 7.35
CA LYS A 65 11.21 -18.73 5.95
C LYS A 65 10.04 -18.64 4.96
N ASP A 66 8.81 -18.71 5.45
CA ASP A 66 7.65 -18.54 4.60
C ASP A 66 7.53 -17.06 4.18
N PRO A 67 7.68 -16.74 2.89
CA PRO A 67 7.61 -15.37 2.40
C PRO A 67 6.21 -14.76 2.48
N ASN A 68 5.18 -15.57 2.74
CA ASN A 68 3.79 -15.15 2.86
C ASN A 68 3.30 -15.18 4.32
N ASN A 69 4.22 -15.34 5.29
CA ASN A 69 3.86 -15.38 6.70
C ASN A 69 3.24 -14.05 7.15
N LEU A 70 2.05 -14.13 7.73
CA LEU A 70 1.28 -12.99 8.23
C LEU A 70 1.42 -12.79 9.75
N ALA A 71 2.12 -13.69 10.45
CA ALA A 71 2.29 -13.60 11.88
C ALA A 71 3.15 -12.40 12.28
N SER A 72 2.79 -11.80 13.42
CA SER A 72 3.60 -10.74 14.04
C SER A 72 4.98 -11.24 14.43
N LEU A 73 5.96 -10.33 14.42
CA LEU A 73 7.30 -10.62 14.93
C LEU A 73 7.22 -10.97 16.42
N SER A 74 7.68 -12.17 16.77
CA SER A 74 7.77 -12.56 18.17
C SER A 74 8.96 -11.86 18.83
N VAL A 75 8.76 -11.29 20.01
CA VAL A 75 9.85 -10.66 20.79
C VAL A 75 10.78 -11.76 21.32
N THR A 76 11.72 -12.20 20.48
CA THR A 76 12.78 -13.12 20.87
C THR A 76 14.13 -12.49 20.58
N ASN A 77 15.03 -12.48 21.57
CA ASN A 77 16.38 -11.90 21.45
C ASN A 77 17.32 -12.66 20.50
N THR A 78 16.81 -13.67 19.78
CA THR A 78 17.63 -14.56 18.92
C THR A 78 17.58 -14.21 17.44
N ILE A 79 16.71 -13.28 17.04
CA ILE A 79 16.57 -12.84 15.64
C ILE A 79 17.57 -11.70 15.38
N GLY A 80 18.51 -11.90 14.47
CA GLY A 80 19.50 -10.88 14.12
C GLY A 80 19.03 -9.99 12.97
N LYS A 81 18.90 -10.58 11.78
CA LYS A 81 18.47 -9.87 10.57
C LYS A 81 17.12 -10.39 10.11
N VAL A 82 16.32 -9.47 9.57
CA VAL A 82 14.99 -9.72 9.04
C VAL A 82 14.95 -9.18 7.61
N GLU A 83 14.47 -9.97 6.68
CA GLU A 83 14.05 -9.51 5.36
C GLU A 83 12.61 -9.03 5.50
N TYR A 84 12.40 -7.75 5.28
CA TYR A 84 11.08 -7.16 5.20
C TYR A 84 10.66 -7.03 3.75
N ARG A 85 9.57 -7.68 3.37
CA ARG A 85 8.86 -7.46 2.11
C ARG A 85 7.88 -6.33 2.33
N ILE A 86 7.98 -5.29 1.53
CA ILE A 86 7.29 -4.03 1.80
C ILE A 86 5.76 -4.16 1.81
N ALA A 87 5.14 -3.49 2.76
CA ALA A 87 3.70 -3.28 2.78
C ALA A 87 3.35 -2.14 1.82
N TYR A 88 2.40 -2.34 0.93
CA TYR A 88 1.96 -1.29 0.01
C TYR A 88 0.53 -1.49 -0.46
N ILE A 89 -0.03 -0.42 -1.00
CA ILE A 89 -1.27 -0.42 -1.75
C ILE A 89 -1.16 0.57 -2.92
N ALA A 90 -1.55 0.13 -4.10
CA ALA A 90 -1.66 0.96 -5.28
C ALA A 90 -3.14 1.22 -5.61
N PHE A 91 -3.48 2.49 -5.80
CA PHE A 91 -4.83 2.97 -6.11
C PHE A 91 -4.88 3.55 -7.52
N CYS A 92 -6.04 3.45 -8.16
CA CYS A 92 -6.43 4.32 -9.24
C CYS A 92 -7.59 5.20 -8.77
N ILE A 93 -7.47 6.52 -8.96
CA ILE A 93 -8.42 7.52 -8.44
C ILE A 93 -8.99 8.32 -9.61
N GLU A 94 -10.32 8.47 -9.66
CA GLU A 94 -10.99 9.27 -10.66
C GLU A 94 -10.79 10.77 -10.40
N LYS A 95 -10.64 11.56 -11.46
CA LYS A 95 -10.66 13.02 -11.34
C LYS A 95 -12.08 13.52 -11.09
N SER A 96 -12.48 13.52 -9.85
CA SER A 96 -13.76 14.00 -9.35
C SER A 96 -13.56 14.73 -8.02
N ALA A 97 -14.57 15.47 -7.55
CA ALA A 97 -14.49 16.15 -6.25
C ALA A 97 -14.16 15.16 -5.12
N SER A 98 -14.82 13.99 -5.10
CA SER A 98 -14.55 12.93 -4.11
C SER A 98 -13.17 12.30 -4.28
N GLY A 99 -12.71 12.10 -5.52
CA GLY A 99 -11.36 11.59 -5.81
C GLY A 99 -10.26 12.54 -5.34
N ILE A 100 -10.44 13.86 -5.51
CA ILE A 100 -9.51 14.89 -5.00
C ILE A 100 -9.44 14.82 -3.47
N VAL A 101 -10.57 14.76 -2.78
CA VAL A 101 -10.63 14.63 -1.32
C VAL A 101 -9.95 13.34 -0.85
N LEU A 102 -10.17 12.23 -1.53
CA LEU A 102 -9.51 10.97 -1.22
C LEU A 102 -7.99 11.09 -1.38
N LEU A 103 -7.51 11.66 -2.49
CA LEU A 103 -6.07 11.85 -2.74
C LEU A 103 -5.40 12.66 -1.63
N GLU A 104 -6.03 13.76 -1.19
CA GLU A 104 -5.53 14.59 -0.10
C GLU A 104 -5.52 13.86 1.25
N ASN A 105 -6.50 13.01 1.51
CA ASN A 105 -6.52 12.20 2.73
C ASN A 105 -5.47 11.09 2.71
N LEU A 106 -5.21 10.47 1.55
CA LEU A 106 -4.11 9.50 1.39
C LEU A 106 -2.74 10.15 1.62
N LYS A 107 -2.53 11.37 1.17
CA LYS A 107 -1.30 12.14 1.46
C LYS A 107 -1.05 12.29 2.96
N LYS A 108 -2.11 12.52 3.76
CA LYS A 108 -1.98 12.70 5.22
C LYS A 108 -1.46 11.43 5.92
N ILE A 109 -1.66 10.26 5.35
CA ILE A 109 -1.17 8.99 5.94
C ILE A 109 0.37 8.99 6.07
N THR A 110 1.10 9.69 5.21
CA THR A 110 2.55 9.81 5.33
C THR A 110 3.00 10.50 6.62
N THR A 111 2.10 11.19 7.32
CA THR A 111 2.41 11.83 8.61
C THR A 111 2.54 10.85 9.77
N ILE A 112 2.18 9.57 9.60
CA ILE A 112 2.45 8.51 10.58
C ILE A 112 3.95 8.46 10.86
N ASP A 113 4.74 8.44 9.78
CA ASP A 113 6.20 8.45 9.84
C ASP A 113 6.77 8.85 8.47
N ALA A 114 7.27 10.08 8.36
CA ALA A 114 7.74 10.63 7.08
C ALA A 114 8.99 9.94 6.52
N GLU A 115 9.75 9.20 7.34
CA GLU A 115 10.93 8.45 6.91
C GLU A 115 10.58 7.04 6.43
N ASN A 116 9.43 6.50 6.85
CA ASN A 116 9.04 5.12 6.57
C ASN A 116 7.73 4.99 5.79
N VAL A 117 6.93 6.04 5.63
CA VAL A 117 5.69 5.99 4.84
C VAL A 117 5.83 6.88 3.63
N GLN A 118 5.78 6.27 2.45
CA GLN A 118 6.00 6.92 1.16
C GLN A 118 4.71 6.98 0.35
N PHE A 119 4.42 8.13 -0.26
CA PHE A 119 3.33 8.29 -1.22
C PHE A 119 3.87 8.88 -2.52
N PHE A 120 3.67 8.20 -3.65
CA PHE A 120 4.29 8.55 -4.92
C PHE A 120 3.50 8.03 -6.13
N CYS A 121 3.94 8.40 -7.33
CA CYS A 121 3.56 7.76 -8.58
C CYS A 121 4.70 6.86 -9.06
N ALA A 122 4.39 5.61 -9.42
CA ALA A 122 5.32 4.75 -10.14
C ALA A 122 5.14 4.97 -11.65
N GLU A 123 6.22 5.28 -12.35
CA GLU A 123 6.19 5.65 -13.77
C GLU A 123 5.52 4.58 -14.65
N TRP A 124 5.86 3.31 -14.41
CA TRP A 124 5.30 2.22 -15.21
C TRP A 124 3.83 1.95 -14.92
N PHE A 125 3.37 2.14 -13.66
CA PHE A 125 1.95 2.11 -13.34
C PHE A 125 1.22 3.21 -14.06
N TRP A 126 1.75 4.44 -13.99
CA TRP A 126 1.13 5.59 -14.60
C TRP A 126 0.98 5.47 -16.13
N LYS A 127 1.97 4.88 -16.80
CA LYS A 127 1.90 4.63 -18.25
C LYS A 127 0.79 3.65 -18.65
N LYS A 128 0.53 2.68 -17.80
CA LYS A 128 -0.53 1.67 -18.04
C LYS A 128 -1.89 2.12 -17.55
N GLN A 129 -1.90 2.84 -16.44
CA GLN A 129 -3.08 3.28 -15.72
C GLN A 129 -2.84 4.69 -15.19
N VAL A 130 -3.33 5.71 -15.89
CA VAL A 130 -3.27 7.10 -15.41
C VAL A 130 -4.02 7.25 -14.10
N ASN A 131 -3.65 8.23 -13.29
CA ASN A 131 -4.17 8.45 -11.94
C ASN A 131 -3.90 7.29 -10.98
N SER A 132 -2.80 6.56 -11.20
CA SER A 132 -2.33 5.52 -10.29
C SER A 132 -1.33 6.08 -9.29
N TYR A 133 -1.56 5.78 -8.02
CA TYR A 133 -0.76 6.24 -6.88
C TYR A 133 -0.42 5.05 -6.01
N ALA A 134 0.78 5.03 -5.46
CA ALA A 134 1.21 4.01 -4.53
C ALA A 134 1.54 4.62 -3.18
N LEU A 135 1.05 3.98 -2.13
CA LEU A 135 1.32 4.29 -0.74
C LEU A 135 1.96 3.07 -0.10
N GLN A 136 3.11 3.21 0.55
CA GLN A 136 3.86 2.08 1.07
C GLN A 136 4.56 2.40 2.39
N VAL A 137 4.85 1.34 3.15
CA VAL A 137 5.68 1.38 4.34
C VAL A 137 7.04 0.81 3.99
N GLU A 138 8.02 1.69 3.78
CA GLU A 138 9.39 1.33 3.45
C GLU A 138 10.34 2.43 3.95
N PRO A 139 11.42 2.08 4.67
CA PRO A 139 12.44 3.08 5.01
C PRO A 139 12.98 3.78 3.77
N ASP A 140 13.04 5.10 3.77
CA ASP A 140 13.41 5.93 2.60
C ASP A 140 14.76 5.52 1.97
N ARG A 141 15.70 5.04 2.77
CA ARG A 141 17.00 4.53 2.30
C ARG A 141 16.94 3.27 1.43
N PHE A 142 15.83 2.51 1.49
CA PHE A 142 15.60 1.31 0.69
C PHE A 142 14.67 1.55 -0.50
N LYS A 143 14.15 2.73 -0.63
CA LYS A 143 13.30 3.20 -1.72
C LYS A 143 13.74 2.60 -3.06
N ARG A 144 12.83 1.96 -3.76
CA ARG A 144 13.01 1.26 -5.04
C ARG A 144 13.39 -0.22 -4.94
N LYS A 145 13.23 -0.83 -3.79
CA LYS A 145 13.42 -2.28 -3.62
C LYS A 145 12.12 -2.90 -3.13
N ASP A 146 11.85 -4.12 -3.54
CA ASP A 146 10.68 -4.87 -3.05
C ASP A 146 10.92 -5.44 -1.65
N THR A 147 12.17 -5.45 -1.20
CA THR A 147 12.59 -5.98 0.09
C THR A 147 13.66 -5.11 0.73
N ALA A 148 13.65 -5.07 2.07
CA ALA A 148 14.66 -4.42 2.88
C ALA A 148 15.26 -5.40 3.90
N ILE A 149 16.58 -5.45 4.00
CA ILE A 149 17.26 -6.22 5.04
C ILE A 149 17.56 -5.29 6.20
N VAL A 150 16.88 -5.51 7.31
CA VAL A 150 16.95 -4.66 8.51
C VAL A 150 17.37 -5.48 9.74
N ASP A 151 17.80 -4.81 10.81
CA ASP A 151 17.95 -5.52 12.08
C ASP A 151 16.59 -5.75 12.75
N PHE A 152 16.58 -6.64 13.73
CA PHE A 152 15.33 -7.04 14.38
C PHE A 152 14.62 -5.88 15.09
N LYS A 153 15.36 -4.96 15.71
CA LYS A 153 14.78 -3.79 16.40
C LYS A 153 14.08 -2.87 15.38
N GLU A 154 14.70 -2.66 14.25
CA GLU A 154 14.12 -1.87 13.17
C GLU A 154 12.90 -2.59 12.55
N ALA A 155 12.96 -3.92 12.37
CA ALA A 155 11.83 -4.70 11.89
C ALA A 155 10.60 -4.56 12.81
N LEU A 156 10.77 -4.59 14.14
CA LEU A 156 9.70 -4.32 15.09
C LEU A 156 9.13 -2.90 14.97
N TYR A 157 9.98 -1.94 14.70
CA TYR A 157 9.53 -0.56 14.47
C TYR A 157 8.72 -0.43 13.18
N ILE A 158 9.21 -1.03 12.09
CA ILE A 158 8.50 -1.08 10.81
C ILE A 158 7.15 -1.80 10.96
N GLU A 159 7.10 -2.89 11.72
CA GLU A 159 5.85 -3.61 12.00
C GLU A 159 4.83 -2.71 12.71
N LYS A 160 5.26 -1.92 13.67
CA LYS A 160 4.39 -0.95 14.35
C LYS A 160 3.83 0.09 13.38
N ILE A 161 4.70 0.67 12.52
CA ILE A 161 4.27 1.65 11.51
C ILE A 161 3.31 1.00 10.51
N ARG A 162 3.61 -0.21 10.02
CA ARG A 162 2.74 -0.96 9.12
C ARG A 162 1.35 -1.17 9.72
N ASN A 163 1.28 -1.56 10.97
CA ASN A 163 0.00 -1.81 11.62
C ASN A 163 -0.82 -0.51 11.75
N GLU A 164 -0.19 0.59 12.17
CA GLU A 164 -0.83 1.92 12.22
C GLU A 164 -1.28 2.39 10.84
N PHE A 165 -0.46 2.20 9.83
CA PHE A 165 -0.75 2.50 8.43
C PHE A 165 -2.04 1.81 7.95
N PHE A 166 -2.21 0.52 8.21
CA PHE A 166 -3.41 -0.19 7.82
C PHE A 166 -4.64 0.17 8.66
N VAL A 167 -4.46 0.53 9.93
CA VAL A 167 -5.56 1.07 10.75
C VAL A 167 -6.08 2.37 10.15
N GLN A 168 -5.21 3.31 9.81
CA GLN A 168 -5.63 4.59 9.22
C GLN A 168 -6.26 4.41 7.82
N LEU A 169 -5.75 3.48 7.00
CA LEU A 169 -6.37 3.14 5.72
C LEU A 169 -7.76 2.54 5.90
N PHE A 170 -7.95 1.67 6.89
CA PHE A 170 -9.26 1.11 7.20
C PHE A 170 -10.24 2.21 7.61
N GLU A 171 -9.85 3.08 8.55
CA GLU A 171 -10.68 4.21 9.00
C GLU A 171 -11.03 5.14 7.83
N LEU A 172 -10.07 5.43 6.96
CA LEU A 172 -10.30 6.24 5.76
C LEU A 172 -11.33 5.58 4.83
N SER A 173 -11.21 4.27 4.60
CA SER A 173 -12.17 3.54 3.75
C SER A 173 -13.59 3.55 4.30
N GLU A 174 -13.76 3.49 5.64
CA GLU A 174 -15.07 3.55 6.30
C GLU A 174 -15.67 4.98 6.28
N ASN A 175 -14.82 6.00 6.45
CA ASN A 175 -15.27 7.39 6.44
C ASN A 175 -15.65 7.88 5.03
N ALA A 176 -15.01 7.35 4.00
CA ALA A 176 -15.30 7.68 2.60
C ALA A 176 -16.65 7.12 2.09
N LYS A 177 -17.29 6.23 2.86
CA LYS A 177 -18.63 5.67 2.55
C LYS A 177 -19.78 6.54 3.05
N LYS A 178 -19.51 7.52 3.90
CA LYS A 178 -20.49 8.46 4.48
C LYS A 178 -20.67 9.69 3.62
#